data_027f5bf177027a7cd9dd99e53f7cd8fd
#
_entry.id   027f5bf177027a7cd9dd99e53f7cd8fd
#
_cell.length_a   1.000
_cell.length_b   1.000
_cell.length_c   1.000
_cell.angle_alpha   90.00
_cell.angle_beta   90.00
_cell.angle_gamma   90.00
#
_symmetry.space_group_name_H-M   'P 1'
#
loop_
_entity.id
_entity.type
_entity.pdbx_description
1 polymer ?
#
loop_
_entity_poly.entity_id
_entity_poly.type
_entity_poly.pdbx_seq_one_letter_code
_entity_poly.pdbx_strand_id
1 'polypeptide(L)'
;MAATLGTRERILDVASRLMQRQGYEGTAIKQIAKEARVALSSVYHFFPSGKQELATDAVRHADDHFAVMLAEALASKDDPAEAIVALARVVADYLRDSDWQDGCPITATALETAGRIPQIQDAVEKAFERWRALVADKLRQTGIPEEDVQDLAYTVINTLDGAELAATVSRKTEPLEIAGRHLARLINSYR
;
A
#
# COMPACT_ATOMS: atom_id res chain seq x y z
N MET A 1 17.53 16.73 -11.94
CA MET A 1 16.32 17.19 -12.66
C MET A 1 15.30 16.06 -12.56
N ALA A 2 14.21 16.25 -11.82
CA ALA A 2 13.12 15.27 -11.77
C ALA A 2 12.53 15.15 -13.19
N ALA A 3 12.46 13.94 -13.74
CA ALA A 3 11.81 13.69 -15.02
C ALA A 3 10.36 14.16 -14.91
N THR A 4 9.89 14.93 -15.88
CA THR A 4 8.49 15.38 -15.92
C THR A 4 7.64 14.14 -16.20
N LEU A 5 6.82 13.72 -15.25
CA LEU A 5 5.90 12.57 -15.39
C LEU A 5 5.05 12.71 -16.66
N GLY A 6 4.86 11.61 -17.37
CA GLY A 6 3.97 11.53 -18.51
C GLY A 6 2.52 11.85 -18.13
N THR A 7 1.71 12.24 -19.10
CA THR A 7 0.30 12.61 -18.82
C THR A 7 -0.48 11.45 -18.16
N ARG A 8 -0.26 10.21 -18.60
CA ARG A 8 -0.91 9.02 -18.01
C ARG A 8 -0.49 8.83 -16.56
N GLU A 9 0.80 8.94 -16.26
CA GLU A 9 1.35 8.80 -14.89
C GLU A 9 0.79 9.86 -13.95
N ARG A 10 0.74 11.14 -14.38
CA ARG A 10 0.11 12.20 -13.57
C ARG A 10 -1.35 11.93 -13.25
N ILE A 11 -2.12 11.34 -14.19
CA ILE A 11 -3.51 10.94 -13.95
C ILE A 11 -3.54 9.82 -12.90
N LEU A 12 -2.66 8.82 -13.00
CA LEU A 12 -2.60 7.70 -12.05
C LEU A 12 -2.17 8.16 -10.65
N ASP A 13 -1.16 9.02 -10.52
CA ASP A 13 -0.75 9.60 -9.24
C ASP A 13 -1.90 10.31 -8.52
N VAL A 14 -2.64 11.13 -9.26
CA VAL A 14 -3.78 11.85 -8.71
C VAL A 14 -4.93 10.90 -8.37
N ALA A 15 -5.21 9.92 -9.22
CA ALA A 15 -6.26 8.94 -8.99
C ALA A 15 -5.97 8.08 -7.76
N SER A 16 -4.75 7.54 -7.63
CA SER A 16 -4.30 6.75 -6.48
C SER A 16 -4.47 7.53 -5.18
N ARG A 17 -3.93 8.76 -5.12
CA ARG A 17 -4.01 9.60 -3.92
C ARG A 17 -5.45 9.96 -3.55
N LEU A 18 -6.30 10.30 -4.51
CA LEU A 18 -7.70 10.60 -4.23
C LEU A 18 -8.45 9.36 -3.74
N MET A 19 -8.24 8.20 -4.36
CA MET A 19 -8.89 6.96 -3.96
C MET A 19 -8.38 6.46 -2.61
N GLN A 20 -7.11 6.67 -2.26
CA GLN A 20 -6.55 6.41 -0.95
C GLN A 20 -7.27 7.22 0.15
N ARG A 21 -7.54 8.49 -0.09
CA ARG A 21 -8.12 9.42 0.90
C ARG A 21 -9.64 9.37 1.00
N GLN A 22 -10.33 9.16 -0.11
CA GLN A 22 -11.79 9.30 -0.18
C GLN A 22 -12.51 8.11 -0.82
N GLY A 23 -11.79 7.03 -1.09
CA GLY A 23 -12.31 5.79 -1.66
C GLY A 23 -12.66 5.88 -3.14
N TYR A 24 -13.09 4.75 -3.69
CA TYR A 24 -13.50 4.64 -5.08
C TYR A 24 -14.76 5.47 -5.36
N GLU A 25 -15.82 5.30 -4.57
CA GLU A 25 -17.10 5.99 -4.83
C GLU A 25 -16.97 7.51 -4.69
N GLY A 26 -16.23 7.98 -3.69
CA GLY A 26 -15.99 9.41 -3.45
C GLY A 26 -15.12 10.10 -4.52
N THR A 27 -14.44 9.35 -5.39
CA THR A 27 -13.51 9.90 -6.37
C THR A 27 -14.17 10.06 -7.73
N ALA A 28 -14.36 11.30 -8.19
CA ALA A 28 -14.93 11.59 -9.50
C ALA A 28 -13.84 11.78 -10.58
N ILE A 29 -14.06 11.24 -11.80
CA ILE A 29 -13.13 11.42 -12.93
C ILE A 29 -12.88 12.91 -13.24
N LYS A 30 -13.88 13.77 -13.11
CA LYS A 30 -13.73 15.22 -13.30
C LYS A 30 -12.78 15.86 -12.29
N GLN A 31 -12.80 15.38 -11.04
CA GLN A 31 -11.87 15.82 -10.00
C GLN A 31 -10.44 15.40 -10.35
N ILE A 32 -10.25 14.13 -10.75
CA ILE A 32 -8.95 13.61 -11.19
C ILE A 32 -8.41 14.46 -12.35
N ALA A 33 -9.21 14.72 -13.39
CA ALA A 33 -8.78 15.54 -14.53
C ALA A 33 -8.33 16.94 -14.10
N LYS A 34 -9.11 17.58 -13.21
CA LYS A 34 -8.80 18.91 -12.67
C LYS A 34 -7.49 18.93 -11.89
N GLU A 35 -7.30 17.98 -10.96
CA GLU A 35 -6.10 17.93 -10.11
C GLU A 35 -4.86 17.49 -10.89
N ALA A 36 -4.99 16.58 -11.85
CA ALA A 36 -3.93 16.20 -12.77
C ALA A 36 -3.57 17.28 -13.80
N ARG A 37 -4.36 18.37 -13.85
CA ARG A 37 -4.22 19.48 -14.82
C ARG A 37 -4.25 18.98 -16.27
N VAL A 38 -5.23 18.14 -16.59
CA VAL A 38 -5.46 17.61 -17.94
C VAL A 38 -6.90 17.86 -18.37
N ALA A 39 -7.14 17.85 -19.70
CA ALA A 39 -8.51 17.85 -20.21
C ALA A 39 -9.23 16.55 -19.84
N LEU A 40 -10.53 16.61 -19.58
CA LEU A 40 -11.34 15.43 -19.29
C LEU A 40 -11.27 14.40 -20.43
N SER A 41 -11.21 14.85 -21.67
CA SER A 41 -11.01 14.00 -22.86
C SER A 41 -9.70 13.24 -22.83
N SER A 42 -8.64 13.79 -22.23
CA SER A 42 -7.36 13.10 -22.07
C SER A 42 -7.49 11.91 -21.11
N VAL A 43 -8.31 12.02 -20.05
CA VAL A 43 -8.55 10.88 -19.16
C VAL A 43 -9.24 9.74 -19.91
N TYR A 44 -10.30 10.03 -20.67
CA TYR A 44 -10.99 9.01 -21.48
C TYR A 44 -10.15 8.49 -22.67
N HIS A 45 -9.17 9.25 -23.13
CA HIS A 45 -8.20 8.77 -24.12
C HIS A 45 -7.30 7.66 -23.55
N PHE A 46 -6.79 7.83 -22.30
CA PHE A 46 -5.94 6.87 -21.64
C PHE A 46 -6.69 5.71 -20.97
N PHE A 47 -7.95 5.96 -20.57
CA PHE A 47 -8.81 5.01 -19.85
C PHE A 47 -10.20 4.96 -20.50
N PRO A 48 -10.31 4.36 -21.69
CA PRO A 48 -11.54 4.37 -22.48
C PRO A 48 -12.72 3.65 -21.82
N SER A 49 -12.46 2.64 -20.97
CA SER A 49 -13.49 1.97 -20.17
C SER A 49 -13.91 2.76 -18.92
N GLY A 50 -13.36 3.96 -18.73
CA GLY A 50 -13.78 4.92 -17.71
C GLY A 50 -13.23 4.62 -16.31
N LYS A 51 -14.06 4.86 -15.27
CA LYS A 51 -13.63 4.87 -13.87
C LYS A 51 -13.09 3.53 -13.38
N GLN A 52 -13.65 2.42 -13.83
CA GLN A 52 -13.21 1.09 -13.41
C GLN A 52 -11.79 0.77 -13.89
N GLU A 53 -11.50 1.03 -15.17
CA GLU A 53 -10.17 0.87 -15.73
C GLU A 53 -9.16 1.77 -15.04
N LEU A 54 -9.49 3.07 -14.90
CA LEU A 54 -8.65 4.03 -14.20
C LEU A 54 -8.35 3.60 -12.76
N ALA A 55 -9.35 3.12 -12.02
CA ALA A 55 -9.18 2.67 -10.65
C ALA A 55 -8.34 1.40 -10.56
N THR A 56 -8.54 0.44 -11.47
CA THR A 56 -7.71 -0.78 -11.54
C THR A 56 -6.24 -0.43 -11.77
N ASP A 57 -5.97 0.48 -12.71
CA ASP A 57 -4.62 0.92 -13.00
C ASP A 57 -4.04 1.82 -11.89
N ALA A 58 -4.88 2.59 -11.18
CA ALA A 58 -4.47 3.37 -10.01
C ALA A 58 -4.06 2.46 -8.83
N VAL A 59 -4.77 1.34 -8.62
CA VAL A 59 -4.37 0.31 -7.62
C VAL A 59 -3.02 -0.29 -7.98
N ARG A 60 -2.79 -0.66 -9.23
CA ARG A 60 -1.49 -1.21 -9.70
C ARG A 60 -0.37 -0.19 -9.54
N HIS A 61 -0.63 1.07 -9.88
CA HIS A 61 0.34 2.15 -9.72
C HIS A 61 0.67 2.40 -8.25
N ALA A 62 -0.32 2.37 -7.36
CA ALA A 62 -0.12 2.47 -5.92
C ALA A 62 0.69 1.28 -5.36
N ASP A 63 0.38 0.04 -5.82
CA ASP A 63 1.16 -1.15 -5.49
C ASP A 63 2.62 -1.01 -5.89
N ASP A 64 2.92 -0.55 -7.12
CA ASP A 64 4.30 -0.38 -7.58
C ASP A 64 5.11 0.54 -6.67
N HIS A 65 4.52 1.67 -6.26
CA HIS A 65 5.17 2.62 -5.34
C HIS A 65 5.34 2.04 -3.93
N PHE A 66 4.29 1.42 -3.41
CA PHE A 66 4.34 0.83 -2.07
C PHE A 66 5.30 -0.35 -1.99
N ALA A 67 5.33 -1.22 -3.01
CA ALA A 67 6.25 -2.36 -3.05
C ALA A 67 7.73 -1.92 -3.06
N VAL A 68 8.06 -0.80 -3.73
CA VAL A 68 9.41 -0.23 -3.68
C VAL A 68 9.74 0.24 -2.25
N MET A 69 8.87 1.02 -1.62
CA MET A 69 9.04 1.49 -0.24
C MET A 69 9.16 0.31 0.73
N LEU A 70 8.33 -0.71 0.58
CA LEU A 70 8.37 -1.93 1.39
C LEU A 70 9.72 -2.66 1.23
N ALA A 71 10.18 -2.86 -0.02
CA ALA A 71 11.45 -3.51 -0.30
C ALA A 71 12.64 -2.73 0.29
N GLU A 72 12.65 -1.40 0.16
CA GLU A 72 13.69 -0.52 0.74
C GLU A 72 13.69 -0.61 2.27
N ALA A 73 12.53 -0.56 2.91
CA ALA A 73 12.41 -0.70 4.36
C ALA A 73 12.93 -2.07 4.85
N LEU A 74 12.55 -3.15 4.16
CA LEU A 74 13.03 -4.51 4.47
C LEU A 74 14.54 -4.67 4.24
N ALA A 75 15.10 -4.01 3.23
CA ALA A 75 16.54 -4.04 2.95
C ALA A 75 17.37 -3.16 3.90
N SER A 76 16.74 -2.25 4.64
CA SER A 76 17.42 -1.31 5.54
C SER A 76 18.09 -1.97 6.75
N LYS A 77 17.76 -3.20 7.05
CA LYS A 77 18.30 -4.02 8.15
C LYS A 77 18.59 -5.43 7.69
N ASP A 78 19.69 -6.00 8.14
CA ASP A 78 20.03 -7.39 7.85
C ASP A 78 19.11 -8.35 8.62
N ASP A 79 18.85 -8.07 9.90
CA ASP A 79 17.95 -8.85 10.74
C ASP A 79 16.48 -8.60 10.38
N PRO A 80 15.69 -9.66 10.04
CA PRO A 80 14.29 -9.49 9.66
C PRO A 80 13.40 -8.91 10.76
N ALA A 81 13.63 -9.22 12.03
CA ALA A 81 12.86 -8.66 13.13
C ALA A 81 13.08 -7.13 13.22
N GLU A 82 14.33 -6.68 13.06
CA GLU A 82 14.66 -5.26 12.99
C GLU A 82 14.11 -4.60 11.71
N ALA A 83 14.11 -5.32 10.58
CA ALA A 83 13.55 -4.85 9.32
C ALA A 83 12.04 -4.58 9.44
N ILE A 84 11.28 -5.45 10.12
CA ILE A 84 9.85 -5.24 10.37
C ILE A 84 9.60 -4.05 11.30
N VAL A 85 10.44 -3.84 12.32
CA VAL A 85 10.36 -2.62 13.15
C VAL A 85 10.64 -1.37 12.32
N ALA A 86 11.63 -1.43 11.42
CA ALA A 86 11.93 -0.32 10.51
C ALA A 86 10.77 -0.03 9.56
N LEU A 87 10.16 -1.07 8.98
CA LEU A 87 8.97 -0.93 8.13
C LEU A 87 7.81 -0.26 8.89
N ALA A 88 7.50 -0.72 10.10
CA ALA A 88 6.44 -0.10 10.92
C ALA A 88 6.69 1.40 11.17
N ARG A 89 7.96 1.79 11.34
CA ARG A 89 8.34 3.22 11.48
C ARG A 89 8.16 4.00 10.19
N VAL A 90 8.57 3.44 9.05
CA VAL A 90 8.39 4.09 7.73
C VAL A 90 6.92 4.38 7.47
N VAL A 91 6.02 3.41 7.74
CA VAL A 91 4.57 3.59 7.60
C VAL A 91 4.06 4.65 8.57
N ALA A 92 4.52 4.64 9.83
CA ALA A 92 4.13 5.64 10.83
C ALA A 92 4.56 7.06 10.45
N ASP A 93 5.78 7.20 9.93
CA ASP A 93 6.31 8.49 9.47
C ASP A 93 5.52 9.01 8.25
N TYR A 94 5.21 8.14 7.29
CA TYR A 94 4.40 8.48 6.12
C TYR A 94 3.00 8.98 6.51
N LEU A 95 2.32 8.29 7.44
CA LEU A 95 1.04 8.72 7.99
C LEU A 95 1.12 10.09 8.65
N ARG A 96 2.10 10.28 9.52
CA ARG A 96 2.29 11.56 10.22
C ARG A 96 2.55 12.70 9.25
N ASP A 97 3.43 12.49 8.28
CA ASP A 97 3.85 13.52 7.31
C ASP A 97 2.70 13.92 6.36
N SER A 98 1.73 13.02 6.13
CA SER A 98 0.49 13.30 5.39
C SER A 98 -0.63 13.91 6.24
N ASP A 99 -0.37 14.30 7.48
CA ASP A 99 -1.39 14.70 8.46
C ASP A 99 -2.47 13.62 8.66
N TRP A 100 -2.06 12.35 8.67
CA TRP A 100 -2.89 11.15 8.88
C TRP A 100 -3.94 10.91 7.78
N GLN A 101 -3.71 11.42 6.58
CA GLN A 101 -4.64 11.28 5.46
C GLN A 101 -4.29 10.12 4.51
N ASP A 102 -3.01 9.79 4.39
CA ASP A 102 -2.51 8.80 3.45
C ASP A 102 -2.24 7.47 4.17
N GLY A 103 -3.31 6.71 4.44
CA GLY A 103 -3.25 5.35 4.93
C GLY A 103 -2.84 4.34 3.84
N CYS A 104 -3.19 3.06 4.01
CA CYS A 104 -2.90 2.05 3.00
C CYS A 104 -3.42 2.48 1.61
N PRO A 105 -2.59 2.47 0.58
CA PRO A 105 -2.93 3.08 -0.71
C PRO A 105 -4.08 2.39 -1.44
N ILE A 106 -4.45 1.18 -1.04
CA ILE A 106 -5.47 0.39 -1.72
C ILE A 106 -6.67 0.03 -0.84
N THR A 107 -6.55 0.09 0.50
CA THR A 107 -7.58 -0.43 1.43
C THR A 107 -8.93 0.26 1.25
N ALA A 108 -8.99 1.59 1.14
CA ALA A 108 -10.25 2.31 0.96
C ALA A 108 -10.98 1.84 -0.32
N THR A 109 -10.25 1.74 -1.44
CA THR A 109 -10.78 1.23 -2.71
C THR A 109 -11.18 -0.24 -2.61
N ALA A 110 -10.38 -1.06 -1.96
CA ALA A 110 -10.64 -2.49 -1.79
C ALA A 110 -11.97 -2.75 -1.05
N LEU A 111 -12.18 -2.07 0.09
CA LEU A 111 -13.39 -2.25 0.91
C LEU A 111 -14.67 -1.85 0.18
N GLU A 112 -14.62 -0.81 -0.66
CA GLU A 112 -15.79 -0.35 -1.41
C GLU A 112 -16.09 -1.22 -2.65
N THR A 113 -15.09 -1.91 -3.20
CA THR A 113 -15.21 -2.60 -4.50
C THR A 113 -15.18 -4.12 -4.39
N ALA A 114 -14.83 -4.69 -3.24
CA ALA A 114 -14.80 -6.13 -3.00
C ALA A 114 -16.16 -6.77 -3.30
N GLY A 115 -16.14 -7.84 -4.09
CA GLY A 115 -17.36 -8.56 -4.54
C GLY A 115 -18.19 -7.78 -5.57
N ARG A 116 -17.83 -6.56 -5.96
CA ARG A 116 -18.58 -5.71 -6.90
C ARG A 116 -17.85 -5.47 -8.22
N ILE A 117 -16.54 -5.27 -8.18
CA ILE A 117 -15.71 -4.95 -9.35
C ILE A 117 -14.54 -5.94 -9.42
N PRO A 118 -14.70 -7.07 -10.15
CA PRO A 118 -13.70 -8.14 -10.17
C PRO A 118 -12.29 -7.70 -10.58
N GLN A 119 -12.17 -6.74 -11.51
CA GLN A 119 -10.87 -6.25 -12.00
C GLN A 119 -10.09 -5.50 -10.92
N ILE A 120 -10.78 -4.72 -10.09
CA ILE A 120 -10.15 -4.02 -8.96
C ILE A 120 -9.80 -5.02 -7.87
N GLN A 121 -10.69 -5.96 -7.57
CA GLN A 121 -10.44 -7.02 -6.59
C GLN A 121 -9.20 -7.85 -6.96
N ASP A 122 -9.05 -8.29 -8.21
CA ASP A 122 -7.88 -9.02 -8.71
C ASP A 122 -6.59 -8.17 -8.57
N ALA A 123 -6.64 -6.88 -8.88
CA ALA A 123 -5.50 -5.99 -8.71
C ALA A 123 -5.08 -5.83 -7.24
N VAL A 124 -6.04 -5.70 -6.33
CA VAL A 124 -5.81 -5.62 -4.88
C VAL A 124 -5.22 -6.92 -4.34
N GLU A 125 -5.77 -8.08 -4.73
CA GLU A 125 -5.27 -9.38 -4.30
C GLU A 125 -3.82 -9.60 -4.71
N LYS A 126 -3.47 -9.26 -5.97
CA LYS A 126 -2.09 -9.32 -6.48
C LYS A 126 -1.14 -8.38 -5.73
N ALA A 127 -1.59 -7.19 -5.34
CA ALA A 127 -0.80 -6.28 -4.53
C ALA A 127 -0.48 -6.89 -3.16
N PHE A 128 -1.47 -7.42 -2.45
CA PHE A 128 -1.25 -8.10 -1.17
C PHE A 128 -0.38 -9.35 -1.31
N GLU A 129 -0.54 -10.16 -2.37
CA GLU A 129 0.33 -11.30 -2.66
C GLU A 129 1.79 -10.86 -2.83
N ARG A 130 2.04 -9.79 -3.60
CA ARG A 130 3.36 -9.22 -3.80
C ARG A 130 4.00 -8.74 -2.50
N TRP A 131 3.24 -8.04 -1.66
CA TRP A 131 3.75 -7.54 -0.37
C TRP A 131 4.10 -8.68 0.58
N ARG A 132 3.25 -9.72 0.65
CA ARG A 132 3.54 -10.93 1.42
C ARG A 132 4.79 -11.65 0.91
N ALA A 133 4.95 -11.74 -0.41
CA ALA A 133 6.14 -12.37 -1.00
C ALA A 133 7.43 -11.61 -0.61
N LEU A 134 7.45 -10.28 -0.64
CA LEU A 134 8.59 -9.48 -0.20
C LEU A 134 8.94 -9.73 1.28
N VAL A 135 7.95 -9.81 2.15
CA VAL A 135 8.15 -10.16 3.57
C VAL A 135 8.66 -11.59 3.72
N ALA A 136 8.06 -12.56 3.01
CA ALA A 136 8.48 -13.96 3.03
C ALA A 136 9.94 -14.12 2.60
N ASP A 137 10.35 -13.43 1.54
CA ASP A 137 11.75 -13.45 1.06
C ASP A 137 12.72 -12.90 2.11
N LYS A 138 12.31 -11.90 2.86
CA LYS A 138 13.11 -11.39 3.98
C LYS A 138 13.20 -12.41 5.14
N LEU A 139 12.10 -13.05 5.50
CA LEU A 139 12.03 -14.04 6.58
C LEU A 139 12.90 -15.29 6.28
N ARG A 140 12.94 -15.76 5.04
CA ARG A 140 13.79 -16.89 4.60
C ARG A 140 15.27 -16.73 4.91
N GLN A 141 15.75 -15.51 5.07
CA GLN A 141 17.17 -15.24 5.34
C GLN A 141 17.62 -15.67 6.75
N THR A 142 16.72 -16.12 7.62
CA THR A 142 16.98 -16.36 9.04
C THR A 142 16.82 -17.80 9.52
N GLY A 143 16.59 -18.74 8.64
CA GLY A 143 16.43 -20.14 9.03
C GLY A 143 15.08 -20.50 9.66
N ILE A 144 14.09 -19.62 9.54
CA ILE A 144 12.68 -19.93 9.88
C ILE A 144 12.24 -21.09 8.98
N PRO A 145 11.55 -22.13 9.51
CA PRO A 145 11.02 -23.21 8.71
C PRO A 145 10.13 -22.70 7.58
N GLU A 146 10.30 -23.24 6.36
CA GLU A 146 9.55 -22.75 5.18
C GLU A 146 8.02 -22.84 5.37
N GLU A 147 7.55 -23.84 6.13
CA GLU A 147 6.13 -23.99 6.49
C GLU A 147 5.57 -22.81 7.28
N ASP A 148 6.41 -22.13 8.09
CA ASP A 148 6.00 -20.98 8.90
C ASP A 148 6.18 -19.65 8.18
N VAL A 149 7.03 -19.58 7.15
CA VAL A 149 7.37 -18.32 6.45
C VAL A 149 6.13 -17.64 5.87
N GLN A 150 5.25 -18.42 5.22
CA GLN A 150 4.06 -17.86 4.58
C GLN A 150 3.05 -17.33 5.62
N ASP A 151 2.79 -18.08 6.68
CA ASP A 151 1.88 -17.69 7.75
C ASP A 151 2.38 -16.45 8.50
N LEU A 152 3.70 -16.37 8.72
CA LEU A 152 4.33 -15.19 9.30
C LEU A 152 4.23 -13.97 8.37
N ALA A 153 4.44 -14.15 7.06
CA ALA A 153 4.30 -13.05 6.10
C ALA A 153 2.85 -12.51 6.07
N TYR A 154 1.83 -13.39 6.11
CA TYR A 154 0.43 -13.01 6.29
C TYR A 154 0.22 -12.24 7.59
N THR A 155 0.76 -12.75 8.70
CA THR A 155 0.63 -12.13 10.02
C THR A 155 1.25 -10.74 10.05
N VAL A 156 2.42 -10.56 9.45
CA VAL A 156 3.11 -9.26 9.36
C VAL A 156 2.26 -8.24 8.61
N ILE A 157 1.85 -8.56 7.38
CA ILE A 157 1.10 -7.62 6.54
C ILE A 157 -0.24 -7.26 7.19
N ASN A 158 -1.02 -8.27 7.63
CA ASN A 158 -2.35 -8.03 8.22
C ASN A 158 -2.26 -7.24 9.54
N THR A 159 -1.22 -7.49 10.36
CA THR A 159 -1.03 -6.77 11.62
C THR A 159 -0.63 -5.31 11.38
N LEU A 160 0.23 -5.05 10.41
CA LEU A 160 0.64 -3.70 10.06
C LEU A 160 -0.51 -2.91 9.43
N ASP A 161 -1.31 -3.51 8.54
CA ASP A 161 -2.48 -2.87 7.92
C ASP A 161 -3.54 -2.50 8.98
N GLY A 162 -3.82 -3.42 9.93
CA GLY A 162 -4.69 -3.12 11.07
C GLY A 162 -4.15 -2.05 12.02
N ALA A 163 -2.85 -2.05 12.27
CA ALA A 163 -2.19 -1.03 13.09
C ALA A 163 -2.16 0.35 12.40
N GLU A 164 -2.01 0.36 11.07
CA GLU A 164 -2.08 1.57 10.26
C GLU A 164 -3.47 2.22 10.32
N LEU A 165 -4.54 1.42 10.20
CA LEU A 165 -5.90 1.91 10.38
C LEU A 165 -6.10 2.51 11.77
N ALA A 166 -5.63 1.83 12.83
CA ALA A 166 -5.72 2.33 14.20
C ALA A 166 -4.90 3.63 14.40
N ALA A 167 -3.73 3.73 13.79
CA ALA A 167 -2.88 4.91 13.80
C ALA A 167 -3.55 6.10 13.09
N THR A 168 -4.14 5.87 11.93
CA THR A 168 -4.91 6.88 11.17
C THR A 168 -6.06 7.44 12.01
N VAL A 169 -6.87 6.57 12.62
CA VAL A 169 -8.03 6.97 13.42
C VAL A 169 -7.63 7.71 14.70
N SER A 170 -6.60 7.23 15.39
CA SER A 170 -6.13 7.83 16.65
C SER A 170 -5.22 9.05 16.44
N ARG A 171 -4.68 9.25 15.21
CA ARG A 171 -3.65 10.24 14.86
C ARG A 171 -2.41 10.10 15.76
N LYS A 172 -1.95 8.84 15.96
CA LYS A 172 -0.79 8.48 16.77
C LYS A 172 0.03 7.40 16.10
N THR A 173 1.35 7.45 16.23
CA THR A 173 2.26 6.40 15.73
C THR A 173 2.26 5.14 16.60
N GLU A 174 1.79 5.24 17.84
CA GLU A 174 1.84 4.19 18.86
C GLU A 174 1.29 2.82 18.40
N PRO A 175 0.16 2.70 17.68
CA PRO A 175 -0.32 1.41 17.19
C PRO A 175 0.69 0.69 16.29
N LEU A 176 1.33 1.39 15.36
CA LEU A 176 2.36 0.83 14.49
C LEU A 176 3.65 0.48 15.25
N GLU A 177 4.06 1.30 16.21
CA GLU A 177 5.21 1.01 17.08
C GLU A 177 4.99 -0.25 17.92
N ILE A 178 3.77 -0.44 18.47
CA ILE A 178 3.39 -1.65 19.19
C ILE A 178 3.42 -2.85 18.26
N ALA A 179 2.78 -2.76 17.10
CA ALA A 179 2.74 -3.83 16.10
C ALA A 179 4.17 -4.26 15.71
N GLY A 180 5.03 -3.32 15.35
CA GLY A 180 6.42 -3.61 14.98
C GLY A 180 7.20 -4.34 16.09
N ARG A 181 7.09 -3.87 17.35
CA ARG A 181 7.75 -4.55 18.48
C ARG A 181 7.24 -5.97 18.73
N HIS A 182 5.94 -6.20 18.61
CA HIS A 182 5.37 -7.54 18.85
C HIS A 182 5.63 -8.49 17.70
N LEU A 183 5.58 -8.02 16.45
CA LEU A 183 5.98 -8.79 15.27
C LEU A 183 7.46 -9.21 15.36
N ALA A 184 8.35 -8.30 15.79
CA ALA A 184 9.75 -8.64 16.00
C ALA A 184 9.96 -9.74 17.05
N ARG A 185 9.21 -9.71 18.16
CA ARG A 185 9.24 -10.77 19.17
C ARG A 185 8.71 -12.09 18.61
N LEU A 186 7.63 -12.06 17.85
CA LEU A 186 7.08 -13.23 17.19
C LEU A 186 8.10 -13.87 16.25
N ILE A 187 8.71 -13.08 15.36
CA ILE A 187 9.76 -13.57 14.43
C ILE A 187 10.91 -14.20 15.20
N ASN A 188 11.37 -13.57 16.29
CA ASN A 188 12.45 -14.12 17.11
C ASN A 188 12.08 -15.40 17.86
N SER A 189 10.81 -15.71 18.07
CA SER A 189 10.38 -16.96 18.71
C SER A 189 10.43 -18.18 17.77
N TYR A 190 10.65 -17.98 16.49
CA TYR A 190 10.82 -19.03 15.48
C TYR A 190 12.31 -19.35 15.18
N ARG A 191 13.22 -18.72 15.90
CA ARG A 191 14.67 -18.92 15.79
C ARG A 191 15.19 -19.63 17.05
#